data_a635d09aaca40533b900abe7b3e1bf57
#
_entry.id   a635d09aaca40533b900abe7b3e1bf57
#
_cell.length_a   1.000
_cell.length_b   1.000
_cell.length_c   1.000
_cell.angle_alpha   90.00
_cell.angle_beta   90.00
_cell.angle_gamma   90.00
#
_symmetry.space_group_name_H-M   'P 1'
#
loop_
_entity.id
_entity.type
_entity.pdbx_description
1 polymer ?
#
loop_
_entity_poly.entity_id
_entity_poly.type
_entity_poly.pdbx_seq_one_letter_code
_entity_poly.pdbx_strand_id
1 'polypeptide(L)'
;MKHVNYLSFFLLALFSISFISCSDDDDNKLNTGITNQSWTEGKSLEISQDNDLSVSFNAAAKWVASVTSGADWCKLNTTSGTKGQSTLKLSVSTSSTTDRTARISINIDGYSPASFEVTQKGTSAPQTTEEWRLTQKLMNI
;
A
#
# COMPACT_ATOMS: atom_id res chain seq x y z
N MET A 1 -54.66 16.62 52.16
CA MET A 1 -53.66 17.37 51.32
C MET A 1 -52.55 16.43 51.07
N LYS A 2 -52.49 15.89 49.84
CA LYS A 2 -51.45 14.92 49.40
C LYS A 2 -50.60 15.60 48.38
N HIS A 3 -49.44 16.06 48.74
CA HIS A 3 -48.45 16.53 47.82
C HIS A 3 -47.79 15.31 47.23
N VAL A 4 -48.20 14.98 46.01
CA VAL A 4 -47.55 13.97 45.21
C VAL A 4 -46.29 14.60 44.65
N ASN A 5 -45.14 14.09 45.08
CA ASN A 5 -43.84 14.55 44.64
C ASN A 5 -43.62 14.18 43.18
N TYR A 6 -43.90 15.11 42.30
CA TYR A 6 -43.58 15.02 40.88
C TYR A 6 -42.07 14.97 40.56
N LEU A 7 -41.24 15.16 41.59
CA LEU A 7 -39.79 15.10 41.45
C LEU A 7 -39.26 13.70 41.20
N SER A 8 -40.03 12.65 41.55
CA SER A 8 -39.56 11.27 41.35
C SER A 8 -39.75 10.73 39.93
N PHE A 9 -40.63 11.35 39.15
CA PHE A 9 -40.88 10.93 37.76
C PHE A 9 -39.93 11.59 36.74
N PHE A 10 -39.27 12.69 37.14
CA PHE A 10 -38.32 13.36 36.22
C PHE A 10 -36.94 12.73 36.22
N LEU A 11 -36.65 11.87 37.20
CA LEU A 11 -35.32 11.25 37.31
C LEU A 11 -35.23 9.94 36.53
N LEU A 12 -36.34 9.37 36.06
CA LEU A 12 -36.33 8.12 35.28
C LEU A 12 -36.33 8.31 33.76
N ALA A 13 -36.49 9.55 33.28
CA ALA A 13 -36.56 9.85 31.84
C ALA A 13 -35.21 10.23 31.22
N LEU A 14 -34.14 10.30 32.01
CA LEU A 14 -32.83 10.75 31.53
C LEU A 14 -31.82 9.61 31.29
N PHE A 15 -32.24 8.34 31.37
CA PHE A 15 -31.33 7.20 31.15
C PHE A 15 -31.65 6.40 29.89
N SER A 16 -32.31 7.03 28.90
CA SER A 16 -32.35 6.51 27.55
C SER A 16 -31.20 7.15 26.74
N ILE A 17 -29.98 6.98 27.23
CA ILE A 17 -28.83 7.13 26.37
C ILE A 17 -28.87 5.91 25.46
N SER A 18 -29.52 6.05 24.31
CA SER A 18 -29.30 5.21 23.19
C SER A 18 -27.81 5.26 22.91
N PHE A 19 -27.10 4.21 23.25
CA PHE A 19 -25.83 3.92 22.60
C PHE A 19 -26.18 3.68 21.15
N ILE A 20 -26.24 4.76 20.36
CA ILE A 20 -26.01 4.66 18.93
C ILE A 20 -24.56 4.19 18.88
N SER A 21 -24.38 2.90 18.75
CA SER A 21 -23.18 2.34 18.21
C SER A 21 -23.10 2.92 16.80
N CYS A 22 -22.44 4.05 16.66
CA CYS A 22 -21.79 4.38 15.42
C CYS A 22 -20.79 3.24 15.17
N SER A 23 -21.17 2.26 14.41
CA SER A 23 -20.25 1.62 13.51
C SER A 23 -19.90 2.71 12.51
N ASP A 24 -18.91 3.50 12.86
CA ASP A 24 -18.15 4.26 11.91
C ASP A 24 -17.37 3.24 11.06
N ASP A 25 -18.09 2.57 10.16
CA ASP A 25 -17.57 2.18 8.89
C ASP A 25 -17.48 3.48 8.07
N ASP A 26 -16.72 4.44 8.59
CA ASP A 26 -16.13 5.48 7.80
C ASP A 26 -15.08 4.80 6.91
N ASP A 27 -15.56 4.12 5.88
CA ASP A 27 -14.87 3.99 4.63
C ASP A 27 -14.66 5.42 4.07
N ASN A 28 -13.84 6.21 4.77
CA ASN A 28 -13.19 7.37 4.20
C ASN A 28 -12.11 6.86 3.22
N LYS A 29 -12.53 5.93 2.37
CA LYS A 29 -11.73 5.46 1.26
C LYS A 29 -11.57 6.64 0.34
N LEU A 30 -10.40 7.23 0.39
CA LEU A 30 -9.99 8.35 -0.43
C LEU A 30 -10.38 8.05 -1.89
N ASN A 31 -11.27 8.84 -2.47
CA ASN A 31 -11.70 8.61 -3.85
C ASN A 31 -10.54 8.95 -4.79
N THR A 32 -9.78 7.93 -5.14
CA THR A 32 -8.59 8.04 -6.00
C THR A 32 -8.93 7.95 -7.49
N GLY A 33 -10.18 7.65 -7.84
CA GLY A 33 -10.59 7.41 -9.22
C GLY A 33 -10.00 6.13 -9.83
N ILE A 34 -9.46 5.24 -9.00
CA ILE A 34 -8.86 3.95 -9.40
C ILE A 34 -9.79 2.81 -8.97
N THR A 35 -10.04 1.88 -9.89
CA THR A 35 -10.76 0.64 -9.62
C THR A 35 -10.05 -0.54 -10.28
N ASN A 36 -10.35 -1.76 -9.84
CA ASN A 36 -9.78 -3.00 -10.38
C ASN A 36 -8.24 -2.99 -10.44
N GLN A 37 -7.61 -2.39 -9.44
CA GLN A 37 -6.16 -2.37 -9.33
C GLN A 37 -5.60 -3.75 -8.99
N SER A 38 -4.44 -4.08 -9.58
CA SER A 38 -3.73 -5.35 -9.35
C SER A 38 -2.88 -5.37 -8.08
N TRP A 39 -2.86 -4.28 -7.32
CA TRP A 39 -2.17 -4.21 -6.01
C TRP A 39 -3.17 -4.08 -4.86
N THR A 40 -2.75 -4.43 -3.68
CA THR A 40 -3.53 -4.26 -2.44
C THR A 40 -3.02 -3.03 -1.69
N GLU A 41 -3.92 -2.14 -1.29
CA GLU A 41 -3.56 -0.97 -0.47
C GLU A 41 -2.84 -1.41 0.82
N GLY A 42 -1.77 -0.69 1.16
CA GLY A 42 -0.95 -0.98 2.34
C GLY A 42 -0.04 -2.20 2.21
N LYS A 43 -0.02 -2.90 1.07
CA LYS A 43 0.92 -3.99 0.79
C LYS A 43 1.89 -3.58 -0.31
N SER A 44 3.17 -3.88 -0.09
CA SER A 44 4.19 -3.72 -1.13
C SER A 44 4.12 -4.85 -2.15
N LEU A 45 4.31 -4.51 -3.42
CA LEU A 45 4.52 -5.49 -4.48
C LEU A 45 5.99 -5.92 -4.49
N GLU A 46 6.23 -7.20 -4.54
CA GLU A 46 7.60 -7.71 -4.65
C GLU A 46 8.03 -7.81 -6.10
N ILE A 47 9.24 -7.34 -6.40
CA ILE A 47 9.87 -7.47 -7.70
C ILE A 47 11.17 -8.25 -7.55
N SER A 48 11.36 -9.23 -8.42
CA SER A 48 12.63 -9.94 -8.53
C SER A 48 13.66 -9.06 -9.22
N GLN A 49 14.92 -9.42 -9.06
CA GLN A 49 16.01 -8.68 -9.67
C GLN A 49 15.97 -8.78 -11.19
N ASP A 50 16.27 -7.67 -11.85
CA ASP A 50 16.33 -7.54 -13.31
C ASP A 50 15.03 -7.92 -14.04
N ASN A 51 13.89 -7.82 -13.38
CA ASN A 51 12.59 -8.09 -13.96
C ASN A 51 11.75 -6.83 -14.10
N ASP A 52 10.87 -6.85 -15.09
CA ASP A 52 9.82 -5.85 -15.24
C ASP A 52 8.59 -6.26 -14.43
N LEU A 53 7.94 -5.29 -13.82
CA LEU A 53 6.66 -5.44 -13.13
C LEU A 53 5.59 -4.67 -13.91
N SER A 54 4.45 -5.31 -14.13
CA SER A 54 3.29 -4.65 -14.70
C SER A 54 2.15 -4.61 -13.70
N VAL A 55 1.61 -3.43 -13.45
CA VAL A 55 0.42 -3.23 -12.64
C VAL A 55 -0.71 -2.68 -13.49
N SER A 56 -1.90 -3.24 -13.33
CA SER A 56 -3.10 -2.84 -14.07
C SER A 56 -4.11 -2.16 -13.16
N PHE A 57 -4.86 -1.24 -13.71
CA PHE A 57 -5.95 -0.55 -13.04
C PHE A 57 -6.92 0.06 -14.04
N ASN A 58 -8.10 0.47 -13.58
CA ASN A 58 -9.04 1.22 -14.38
C ASN A 58 -9.10 2.66 -13.87
N ALA A 59 -8.77 3.62 -14.72
CA ALA A 59 -8.72 5.05 -14.39
C ALA A 59 -10.03 5.75 -14.76
N ALA A 60 -10.58 6.55 -13.85
CA ALA A 60 -11.81 7.31 -14.07
C ALA A 60 -11.63 8.52 -15.03
N ALA A 61 -10.39 9.02 -15.15
CA ALA A 61 -10.02 10.14 -16.03
C ALA A 61 -8.59 9.99 -16.52
N LYS A 62 -8.03 11.01 -17.14
CA LYS A 62 -6.61 11.10 -17.51
C LYS A 62 -5.73 10.99 -16.26
N TRP A 63 -4.59 10.32 -16.38
CA TRP A 63 -3.70 10.09 -15.25
C TRP A 63 -2.23 10.30 -15.61
N VAL A 64 -1.45 10.61 -14.58
CA VAL A 64 0.02 10.64 -14.62
C VAL A 64 0.57 9.87 -13.43
N ALA A 65 1.71 9.20 -13.64
CA ALA A 65 2.41 8.47 -12.59
C ALA A 65 3.86 8.94 -12.48
N SER A 66 4.39 8.87 -11.25
CA SER A 66 5.77 9.22 -10.95
C SER A 66 6.32 8.34 -9.84
N VAL A 67 7.63 8.12 -9.85
CA VAL A 67 8.34 7.51 -8.73
C VAL A 67 8.70 8.62 -7.75
N THR A 68 8.13 8.57 -6.54
CA THR A 68 8.34 9.58 -5.50
C THR A 68 9.48 9.23 -4.55
N SER A 69 9.87 7.94 -4.52
CA SER A 69 11.03 7.45 -3.77
C SER A 69 11.62 6.25 -4.50
N GLY A 70 12.95 6.12 -4.53
CA GLY A 70 13.65 5.01 -5.20
C GLY A 70 13.82 5.18 -6.71
N ALA A 71 13.73 6.41 -7.23
CA ALA A 71 13.84 6.70 -8.66
C ALA A 71 15.24 6.44 -9.26
N ASP A 72 16.24 6.23 -8.44
CA ASP A 72 17.60 5.85 -8.84
C ASP A 72 17.67 4.42 -9.40
N TRP A 73 16.82 3.53 -8.92
CA TRP A 73 16.83 2.11 -9.28
C TRP A 73 15.51 1.60 -9.88
N CYS A 74 14.38 2.24 -9.60
CA CYS A 74 13.06 1.89 -10.10
C CYS A 74 12.60 2.94 -11.14
N LYS A 75 12.31 2.51 -12.35
CA LYS A 75 11.89 3.39 -13.44
C LYS A 75 10.49 3.03 -13.92
N LEU A 76 9.72 4.04 -14.31
CA LEU A 76 8.46 3.85 -15.00
C LEU A 76 8.68 3.89 -16.51
N ASN A 77 8.22 2.86 -17.20
CA ASN A 77 8.22 2.82 -18.67
C ASN A 77 6.96 3.48 -19.24
N THR A 78 5.90 3.58 -18.41
CA THR A 78 4.65 4.26 -18.73
C THR A 78 4.38 5.28 -17.62
N THR A 79 4.26 6.55 -17.98
CA THR A 79 4.11 7.65 -17.01
C THR A 79 2.77 8.37 -17.10
N SER A 80 1.94 8.07 -18.09
CA SER A 80 0.63 8.70 -18.25
C SER A 80 -0.30 7.85 -19.12
N GLY A 81 -1.59 8.16 -19.02
CA GLY A 81 -2.62 7.52 -19.85
C GLY A 81 -3.95 8.26 -19.77
N THR A 82 -4.95 7.69 -20.41
CA THR A 82 -6.31 8.23 -20.49
C THR A 82 -7.27 7.41 -19.63
N LYS A 83 -8.51 7.87 -19.52
CA LYS A 83 -9.61 7.11 -18.89
C LYS A 83 -9.71 5.69 -19.43
N GLY A 84 -9.99 4.75 -18.56
CA GLY A 84 -10.22 3.34 -18.87
C GLY A 84 -9.13 2.44 -18.33
N GLN A 85 -9.09 1.22 -18.85
CA GLN A 85 -8.11 0.22 -18.44
C GLN A 85 -6.69 0.66 -18.82
N SER A 86 -5.80 0.62 -17.86
CA SER A 86 -4.42 1.10 -17.98
C SER A 86 -3.46 0.07 -17.40
N THR A 87 -2.25 0.04 -17.95
CA THR A 87 -1.15 -0.77 -17.45
C THR A 87 0.07 0.11 -17.25
N LEU A 88 0.56 0.14 -16.03
CA LEU A 88 1.79 0.79 -15.64
C LEU A 88 2.92 -0.24 -15.64
N LYS A 89 3.97 0.02 -16.39
CA LYS A 89 5.14 -0.85 -16.45
C LYS A 89 6.30 -0.22 -15.71
N LEU A 90 6.92 -1.01 -14.84
CA LEU A 90 8.08 -0.63 -14.04
C LEU A 90 9.24 -1.54 -14.43
N SER A 91 10.43 -0.99 -14.48
CA SER A 91 11.68 -1.74 -14.65
C SER A 91 12.66 -1.42 -13.54
N VAL A 92 13.43 -2.41 -13.16
CA VAL A 92 14.48 -2.33 -12.14
C VAL A 92 15.84 -2.45 -12.83
N SER A 93 16.67 -1.43 -12.71
CA SER A 93 17.91 -1.32 -13.47
C SER A 93 19.11 -2.02 -12.86
N THR A 94 19.06 -2.36 -11.56
CA THR A 94 20.21 -2.94 -10.86
C THR A 94 19.79 -3.89 -9.77
N SER A 95 20.57 -4.94 -9.54
CA SER A 95 20.44 -5.80 -8.37
C SER A 95 20.96 -5.11 -7.10
N SER A 96 20.42 -5.48 -5.97
CA SER A 96 20.82 -5.00 -4.66
C SER A 96 21.16 -6.16 -3.74
N THR A 97 22.13 -5.98 -2.86
CA THR A 97 22.44 -6.95 -1.79
C THR A 97 21.52 -6.79 -0.59
N THR A 98 20.82 -5.66 -0.49
CA THR A 98 19.87 -5.35 0.59
C THR A 98 18.48 -5.10 0.03
N ASP A 99 17.45 -5.37 0.84
CA ASP A 99 16.08 -5.01 0.51
C ASP A 99 15.97 -3.49 0.32
N ARG A 100 15.21 -3.07 -0.69
CA ARG A 100 14.92 -1.67 -0.95
C ARG A 100 13.51 -1.48 -1.45
N THR A 101 12.91 -0.33 -1.15
CA THR A 101 11.52 -0.03 -1.49
C THR A 101 11.45 1.28 -2.28
N ALA A 102 10.69 1.26 -3.35
CA ALA A 102 10.30 2.43 -4.13
C ALA A 102 8.82 2.73 -3.90
N ARG A 103 8.46 4.01 -3.94
CA ARG A 103 7.07 4.47 -3.88
C ARG A 103 6.67 5.10 -5.20
N ILE A 104 5.54 4.67 -5.72
CA ILE A 104 4.95 5.16 -6.95
C ILE A 104 3.66 5.90 -6.59
N SER A 105 3.48 7.10 -7.15
CA SER A 105 2.25 7.89 -7.05
C SER A 105 1.54 7.93 -8.41
N ILE A 106 0.22 7.78 -8.37
CA ILE A 106 -0.66 7.94 -9.54
C ILE A 106 -1.64 9.07 -9.21
N ASN A 107 -1.66 10.09 -10.06
CA ASN A 107 -2.58 11.21 -9.97
C ASN A 107 -3.59 11.14 -11.11
N ILE A 108 -4.87 11.06 -10.78
CA ILE A 108 -5.97 11.07 -11.75
C ILE A 108 -6.65 12.45 -11.70
N ASP A 109 -6.92 13.03 -12.85
CA ASP A 109 -7.53 14.35 -12.94
C ASP A 109 -8.87 14.39 -12.20
N GLY A 110 -8.99 15.30 -11.23
CA GLY A 110 -10.19 15.49 -10.40
C GLY A 110 -10.32 14.52 -9.22
N TYR A 111 -9.30 13.73 -8.91
CA TYR A 111 -9.30 12.75 -7.81
C TYR A 111 -8.11 12.92 -6.88
N SER A 112 -8.19 12.30 -5.72
CA SER A 112 -7.07 12.27 -4.78
C SER A 112 -5.95 11.37 -5.27
N PRO A 113 -4.67 11.69 -4.97
CA PRO A 113 -3.54 10.85 -5.35
C PRO A 113 -3.64 9.45 -4.74
N ALA A 114 -3.34 8.43 -5.54
CA ALA A 114 -3.10 7.07 -5.05
C ALA A 114 -1.61 6.76 -5.02
N SER A 115 -1.19 5.85 -4.16
CA SER A 115 0.19 5.38 -4.15
C SER A 115 0.27 3.89 -3.80
N PHE A 116 1.32 3.25 -4.29
CA PHE A 116 1.69 1.89 -3.90
C PHE A 116 3.21 1.77 -3.77
N GLU A 117 3.66 0.71 -3.11
CA GLU A 117 5.06 0.43 -2.89
C GLU A 117 5.51 -0.80 -3.66
N VAL A 118 6.77 -0.78 -4.09
CA VAL A 118 7.44 -1.90 -4.75
C VAL A 118 8.71 -2.20 -3.97
N THR A 119 8.87 -3.44 -3.53
CA THR A 119 10.05 -3.89 -2.80
C THR A 119 10.86 -4.84 -3.66
N GLN A 120 12.12 -4.50 -3.86
CA GLN A 120 13.12 -5.41 -4.40
C GLN A 120 13.86 -6.10 -3.25
N LYS A 121 13.82 -7.43 -3.24
CA LYS A 121 14.56 -8.23 -2.26
C LYS A 121 16.04 -8.23 -2.59
N GLY A 122 16.87 -8.04 -1.57
CA GLY A 122 18.30 -8.17 -1.71
C GLY A 122 18.71 -9.62 -1.98
N THR A 123 19.70 -9.80 -2.84
CA THR A 123 20.37 -11.09 -2.96
C THR A 123 21.42 -11.20 -1.88
N SER A 124 21.37 -12.27 -1.11
CA SER A 124 22.54 -12.65 -0.29
C SER A 124 23.75 -12.76 -1.22
N ALA A 125 24.85 -12.11 -0.86
CA ALA A 125 26.08 -12.30 -1.59
C ALA A 125 26.37 -13.82 -1.70
N PRO A 126 26.75 -14.34 -2.88
CA PRO A 126 27.12 -15.72 -3.00
C PRO A 126 28.21 -15.99 -1.97
N GLN A 127 27.97 -16.95 -1.07
CA GLN A 127 28.99 -17.36 -0.11
C GLN A 127 30.22 -17.78 -0.91
N THR A 128 31.34 -17.15 -0.64
CA THR A 128 32.60 -17.49 -1.32
C THR A 128 32.94 -18.94 -1.00
N THR A 129 33.49 -19.64 -1.96
CA THR A 129 33.91 -21.07 -1.86
C THR A 129 34.81 -21.34 -0.62
N GLU A 130 35.41 -20.32 -0.08
CA GLU A 130 36.23 -20.34 1.13
C GLU A 130 35.42 -20.58 2.40
N GLU A 131 34.21 -20.02 2.53
CA GLU A 131 33.35 -20.25 3.71
C GLU A 131 32.84 -21.70 3.77
N TRP A 132 32.54 -22.31 2.64
CA TRP A 132 32.16 -23.70 2.56
C TRP A 132 33.28 -24.62 3.03
N ARG A 133 34.53 -24.32 2.70
CA ARG A 133 35.70 -25.10 3.13
C ARG A 133 35.93 -24.99 4.62
N LEU A 134 35.73 -23.82 5.21
CA LEU A 134 35.87 -23.63 6.66
C LEU A 134 34.79 -24.36 7.43
N THR A 135 33.54 -24.32 6.96
CA THR A 135 32.42 -25.02 7.62
C THR A 135 32.59 -26.53 7.55
N GLN A 136 33.02 -27.09 6.41
CA GLN A 136 33.33 -28.52 6.29
C GLN A 136 34.51 -28.97 7.17
N LYS A 137 35.52 -28.11 7.32
CA LYS A 137 36.67 -28.40 8.18
C LYS A 137 36.29 -28.48 9.66
N LEU A 138 35.31 -27.65 10.09
CA LEU A 138 34.82 -27.65 11.46
C LEU A 138 33.88 -28.84 11.76
N MET A 139 33.19 -29.35 10.74
CA MET A 139 32.32 -30.53 10.91
C MET A 139 33.06 -31.85 10.89
N ASN A 140 34.33 -31.90 10.48
CA ASN A 140 35.16 -33.10 10.41
C ASN A 140 36.17 -33.21 11.57
N ILE A 141 36.03 -32.38 12.61
CA ILE A 141 36.73 -32.46 13.87
C ILE A 141 35.79 -33.06 14.92
#